data_dda8a7d28d4e8f83eb17b3a6a83532b1
#
_entry.id   dda8a7d28d4e8f83eb17b3a6a83532b1
#
_cell.length_a   1.000
_cell.length_b   1.000
_cell.length_c   1.000
_cell.angle_alpha   90.00
_cell.angle_beta   90.00
_cell.angle_gamma   90.00
#
_symmetry.space_group_name_H-M   'P 1'
#
loop_
_entity.id
_entity.type
_entity.pdbx_description
1 polymer ?
#
loop_
_entity_poly.entity_id
_entity_poly.type
_entity_poly.pdbx_seq_one_letter_code
_entity_poly.pdbx_strand_id
1 'polypeptide(L)'
;MCRHICPIGNATGQERNTARARALGLSLAARDAVEFSGDIIDNVYECSLCGACTKECVTGWDPEIFVKEARKIAAMDNKLPDYIEKLLDKYENSGNIYGKELSPVLADKIKTLKKADTLFFIGGDARYNAPENAVEAIELL
;
A
#
# COMPACT_ATOMS: atom_id res chain seq x y z
N MET A 1 16.08 0.80 -15.56
CA MET A 1 16.65 -0.29 -14.74
C MET A 1 16.05 -0.22 -13.32
N CYS A 2 15.52 -1.32 -12.83
CA CYS A 2 14.68 -1.40 -11.61
C CYS A 2 15.32 -0.88 -10.29
N ARG A 3 16.64 -0.75 -10.22
CA ARG A 3 17.31 -0.15 -9.07
C ARG A 3 17.08 1.37 -8.99
N HIS A 4 17.28 2.07 -10.09
CA HIS A 4 17.25 3.54 -10.11
C HIS A 4 15.84 4.12 -10.11
N ILE A 5 14.86 3.35 -10.58
CA ILE A 5 13.47 3.79 -10.68
C ILE A 5 12.69 3.57 -9.38
N CYS A 6 13.20 2.77 -8.45
CA CYS A 6 12.48 2.43 -7.23
C CYS A 6 12.36 3.63 -6.27
N PRO A 7 11.16 4.19 -6.00
CA PRO A 7 11.01 5.34 -5.13
C PRO A 7 11.44 5.05 -3.69
N ILE A 8 11.19 3.83 -3.19
CA ILE A 8 11.60 3.44 -1.84
C ILE A 8 13.12 3.29 -1.74
N GLY A 9 13.75 2.69 -2.76
CA GLY A 9 15.22 2.62 -2.83
C GLY A 9 15.87 4.00 -2.87
N ASN A 10 15.28 4.94 -3.62
CA ASN A 10 15.77 6.31 -3.71
C ASN A 10 15.58 7.10 -2.41
N ALA A 11 14.43 6.94 -1.76
CA ALA A 11 14.11 7.63 -0.50
C ALA A 11 14.98 7.13 0.68
N THR A 12 15.28 5.83 0.71
CA THR A 12 16.04 5.23 1.82
C THR A 12 17.56 5.19 1.57
N GLY A 13 17.99 5.30 0.32
CA GLY A 13 19.39 5.13 -0.09
C GLY A 13 19.90 3.69 0.07
N GLN A 14 19.03 2.74 0.41
CA GLN A 14 19.40 1.35 0.70
C GLN A 14 19.12 0.42 -0.49
N GLU A 15 20.13 -0.34 -0.91
CA GLU A 15 20.00 -1.32 -2.00
C GLU A 15 18.92 -2.38 -1.68
N ARG A 16 18.82 -2.82 -0.42
CA ARG A 16 17.81 -3.80 0.01
C ARG A 16 16.38 -3.38 -0.36
N ASN A 17 16.12 -2.09 -0.40
CA ASN A 17 14.79 -1.52 -0.66
C ASN A 17 14.49 -1.32 -2.14
N THR A 18 15.33 -1.83 -3.02
CA THR A 18 15.10 -1.79 -4.47
C THR A 18 14.30 -3.00 -4.96
N ALA A 19 13.64 -2.87 -6.10
CA ALA A 19 12.94 -3.98 -6.74
C ALA A 19 13.89 -5.15 -7.07
N ARG A 20 15.15 -4.84 -7.44
CA ARG A 20 16.18 -5.85 -7.71
C ARG A 20 16.51 -6.68 -6.49
N ALA A 21 16.71 -6.04 -5.33
CA ALA A 21 17.06 -6.75 -4.10
C ALA A 21 15.87 -7.61 -3.60
N ARG A 22 14.63 -7.09 -3.70
CA ARG A 22 13.44 -7.88 -3.41
C ARG A 22 13.32 -9.11 -4.29
N ALA A 23 13.52 -8.96 -5.59
CA ALA A 23 13.51 -10.09 -6.53
C ALA A 23 14.58 -11.13 -6.19
N LEU A 24 15.78 -10.69 -5.81
CA LEU A 24 16.85 -11.60 -5.38
C LEU A 24 16.48 -12.33 -4.09
N GLY A 25 16.01 -11.63 -3.05
CA GLY A 25 15.59 -12.24 -1.78
C GLY A 25 14.49 -13.28 -1.99
N LEU A 26 13.46 -12.95 -2.77
CA LEU A 26 12.38 -13.89 -3.09
C LEU A 26 12.89 -15.09 -3.91
N SER A 27 13.81 -14.88 -4.84
CA SER A 27 14.42 -15.97 -5.61
C SER A 27 15.28 -16.91 -4.75
N LEU A 28 15.95 -16.38 -3.74
CA LEU A 28 16.72 -17.19 -2.77
C LEU A 28 15.77 -17.97 -1.86
N ALA A 29 14.70 -17.35 -1.37
CA ALA A 29 13.69 -18.03 -0.56
C ALA A 29 12.97 -19.14 -1.34
N ALA A 30 12.60 -18.89 -2.59
CA ALA A 30 11.94 -19.88 -3.45
C ALA A 30 12.83 -21.10 -3.80
N ARG A 31 14.13 -21.01 -3.57
CA ARG A 31 15.11 -22.10 -3.76
C ARG A 31 15.60 -22.71 -2.44
N ASP A 32 14.94 -22.39 -1.34
CA ASP A 32 15.31 -22.82 0.01
C ASP A 32 16.75 -22.44 0.42
N ALA A 33 17.35 -21.43 -0.24
CA ALA A 33 18.68 -20.95 0.08
C ALA A 33 18.69 -20.00 1.30
N VAL A 34 17.54 -19.39 1.59
CA VAL A 34 17.27 -18.58 2.78
C VAL A 34 15.83 -18.84 3.25
N GLU A 35 15.60 -18.69 4.54
CA GLU A 35 14.24 -18.81 5.08
C GLU A 35 13.37 -17.63 4.66
N PHE A 36 12.11 -17.90 4.26
CA PHE A 36 11.11 -16.87 4.04
C PHE A 36 10.56 -16.42 5.40
N SER A 37 11.24 -15.48 6.03
CA SER A 37 11.00 -15.00 7.39
C SER A 37 11.10 -13.48 7.51
N GLY A 38 11.04 -12.95 8.74
CA GLY A 38 10.90 -11.54 9.10
C GLY A 38 11.55 -10.53 8.15
N ASP A 39 12.87 -10.55 7.99
CA ASP A 39 13.59 -9.55 7.18
C ASP A 39 13.18 -9.53 5.71
N ILE A 40 12.88 -10.69 5.12
CA ILE A 40 12.42 -10.78 3.72
C ILE A 40 10.97 -10.31 3.63
N ILE A 41 10.15 -10.71 4.59
CA ILE A 41 8.73 -10.34 4.64
C ILE A 41 8.60 -8.83 4.85
N ASP A 42 9.32 -8.24 5.81
CA ASP A 42 9.35 -6.79 6.04
C ASP A 42 9.75 -6.04 4.78
N ASN A 43 10.83 -6.48 4.13
CA ASN A 43 11.31 -5.87 2.89
C ASN A 43 10.28 -5.94 1.75
N VAL A 44 9.52 -7.03 1.66
CA VAL A 44 8.43 -7.19 0.70
C VAL A 44 7.28 -6.21 1.00
N TYR A 45 6.95 -6.01 2.28
CA TYR A 45 5.90 -5.07 2.70
C TYR A 45 6.31 -3.58 2.60
N GLU A 46 7.59 -3.26 2.61
CA GLU A 46 8.11 -1.91 2.32
C GLU A 46 7.90 -1.47 0.86
N CYS A 47 7.53 -2.36 -0.06
CA CYS A 47 7.27 -2.02 -1.45
C CYS A 47 5.97 -1.23 -1.59
N SER A 48 6.01 -0.08 -2.28
CA SER A 48 4.80 0.75 -2.53
C SER A 48 3.90 0.22 -3.66
N LEU A 49 4.26 -0.89 -4.32
CA LEU A 49 3.52 -1.46 -5.46
C LEU A 49 3.22 -0.45 -6.58
N CYS A 50 4.13 0.49 -6.84
CA CYS A 50 3.94 1.58 -7.81
C CYS A 50 4.07 1.15 -9.28
N GLY A 51 4.48 -0.08 -9.58
CA GLY A 51 4.63 -0.63 -10.92
C GLY A 51 5.80 -0.07 -11.75
N ALA A 52 6.56 0.90 -11.25
CA ALA A 52 7.63 1.53 -12.01
C ALA A 52 8.72 0.53 -12.48
N CYS A 53 9.08 -0.43 -11.63
CA CYS A 53 10.04 -1.47 -11.99
C CYS A 53 9.54 -2.41 -13.09
N THR A 54 8.25 -2.69 -13.15
CA THR A 54 7.61 -3.48 -14.21
C THR A 54 7.66 -2.74 -15.52
N LYS A 55 7.28 -1.45 -15.51
CA LYS A 55 7.28 -0.61 -16.72
C LYS A 55 8.67 -0.44 -17.33
N GLU A 56 9.70 -0.31 -16.50
CA GLU A 56 11.08 -0.09 -16.92
C GLU A 56 11.89 -1.39 -17.08
N CYS A 57 11.25 -2.55 -17.02
CA CYS A 57 11.93 -3.82 -17.15
C CYS A 57 12.25 -4.13 -18.62
N VAL A 58 13.54 -4.14 -18.95
CA VAL A 58 14.03 -4.41 -20.32
C VAL A 58 13.77 -5.84 -20.78
N THR A 59 13.50 -6.77 -19.84
CA THR A 59 13.19 -8.16 -20.14
C THR A 59 11.68 -8.44 -20.14
N GLY A 60 10.85 -7.43 -19.90
CA GLY A 60 9.40 -7.59 -19.79
C GLY A 60 8.92 -8.37 -18.57
N TRP A 61 9.79 -8.55 -17.56
CA TRP A 61 9.43 -9.22 -16.33
C TRP A 61 8.65 -8.29 -15.37
N ASP A 62 7.68 -8.86 -14.63
CA ASP A 62 6.87 -8.13 -13.68
C ASP A 62 7.26 -8.41 -12.22
N PRO A 63 8.15 -7.60 -11.61
CA PRO A 63 8.53 -7.76 -10.20
C PRO A 63 7.38 -7.51 -9.24
N GLU A 64 6.37 -6.72 -9.63
CA GLU A 64 5.24 -6.38 -8.75
C GLU A 64 4.37 -7.60 -8.45
N ILE A 65 4.13 -8.46 -9.44
CA ILE A 65 3.37 -9.71 -9.23
C ILE A 65 4.04 -10.58 -8.17
N PHE A 66 5.37 -10.73 -8.20
CA PHE A 66 6.09 -11.53 -7.22
C PHE A 66 6.00 -10.95 -5.82
N VAL A 67 6.03 -9.63 -5.67
CA VAL A 67 5.81 -8.97 -4.38
C VAL A 67 4.40 -9.23 -3.85
N LYS A 68 3.38 -9.14 -4.71
CA LYS A 68 1.98 -9.43 -4.33
C LYS A 68 1.80 -10.88 -3.89
N GLU A 69 2.34 -11.84 -4.64
CA GLU A 69 2.28 -13.25 -4.27
C GLU A 69 3.03 -13.56 -2.98
N ALA A 70 4.20 -12.95 -2.77
CA ALA A 70 4.95 -13.10 -1.53
C ALA A 70 4.17 -12.56 -0.32
N ARG A 71 3.50 -11.41 -0.43
CA ARG A 71 2.60 -10.87 0.61
C ARG A 71 1.44 -11.81 0.91
N LYS A 72 0.85 -12.39 -0.13
CA LYS A 72 -0.23 -13.36 0.01
C LYS A 72 0.23 -14.61 0.77
N ILE A 73 1.39 -15.15 0.42
CA ILE A 73 1.98 -16.31 1.13
C ILE A 73 2.25 -15.95 2.59
N ALA A 74 2.87 -14.80 2.88
CA ALA A 74 3.11 -14.34 4.25
C ALA A 74 1.81 -14.24 5.07
N ALA A 75 0.74 -13.72 4.46
CA ALA A 75 -0.57 -13.65 5.10
C ALA A 75 -1.18 -15.04 5.38
N MET A 76 -1.07 -15.97 4.43
CA MET A 76 -1.57 -17.34 4.58
C MET A 76 -0.80 -18.14 5.66
N ASP A 77 0.48 -17.83 5.82
CA ASP A 77 1.36 -18.45 6.82
C ASP A 77 1.31 -17.77 8.20
N ASN A 78 0.46 -16.76 8.40
CA ASN A 78 0.40 -15.93 9.61
C ASN A 78 1.76 -15.31 9.98
N LYS A 79 2.52 -14.85 8.98
CA LYS A 79 3.82 -14.20 9.11
C LYS A 79 3.75 -12.72 8.71
N LEU A 80 2.68 -12.03 9.08
CA LEU A 80 2.53 -10.61 8.77
C LEU A 80 3.43 -9.75 9.67
N PRO A 81 3.96 -8.62 9.16
CA PRO A 81 4.59 -7.62 10.03
C PRO A 81 3.57 -7.04 11.03
N ASP A 82 4.00 -6.80 12.27
CA ASP A 82 3.14 -6.28 13.35
C ASP A 82 2.31 -5.05 12.97
N TYR A 83 2.88 -4.15 12.15
CA TYR A 83 2.16 -2.96 11.75
C TYR A 83 1.02 -3.24 10.75
N ILE A 84 1.16 -4.32 9.97
CA ILE A 84 0.09 -4.79 9.06
C ILE A 84 -1.03 -5.45 9.87
N GLU A 85 -0.68 -6.29 10.86
CA GLU A 85 -1.67 -6.89 11.77
C GLU A 85 -2.50 -5.79 12.47
N LYS A 86 -1.84 -4.76 13.01
CA LYS A 86 -2.53 -3.62 13.62
C LYS A 86 -3.43 -2.84 12.65
N LEU A 87 -3.09 -2.78 11.36
CA LEU A 87 -3.95 -2.16 10.35
C LEU A 87 -5.17 -3.04 10.03
N LEU A 88 -4.99 -4.35 9.97
CA LEU A 88 -6.08 -5.31 9.78
C LEU A 88 -7.06 -5.27 10.96
N ASP A 89 -6.56 -5.28 12.19
CA ASP A 89 -7.39 -5.15 13.40
C ASP A 89 -8.23 -3.86 13.36
N LYS A 90 -7.66 -2.74 12.96
CA LYS A 90 -8.42 -1.48 12.79
C LYS A 90 -9.50 -1.63 11.72
N TYR A 91 -9.14 -2.24 10.61
CA TYR A 91 -10.09 -2.43 9.51
C TYR A 91 -11.26 -3.33 9.93
N GLU A 92 -11.00 -4.44 10.62
CA GLU A 92 -12.01 -5.36 11.12
C GLU A 92 -12.95 -4.70 12.15
N ASN A 93 -12.39 -3.91 13.07
CA ASN A 93 -13.15 -3.27 14.14
C ASN A 93 -13.93 -2.03 13.70
N SER A 94 -13.43 -1.27 12.73
CA SER A 94 -14.01 0.04 12.34
C SER A 94 -14.37 0.18 10.86
N GLY A 95 -14.13 -0.85 10.05
CA GLY A 95 -14.38 -0.82 8.61
C GLY A 95 -13.39 0.08 7.84
N ASN A 96 -12.33 0.58 8.49
CA ASN A 96 -11.31 1.39 7.86
C ASN A 96 -9.95 1.27 8.56
N ILE A 97 -8.87 1.49 7.81
CA ILE A 97 -7.49 1.38 8.32
C ILE A 97 -7.10 2.49 9.31
N TYR A 98 -7.90 3.55 9.41
CA TYR A 98 -7.64 4.68 10.32
C TYR A 98 -8.14 4.42 11.74
N GLY A 99 -9.09 3.48 11.91
CA GLY A 99 -9.72 3.21 13.21
C GLY A 99 -10.57 4.39 13.71
N LYS A 100 -11.08 5.22 12.81
CA LYS A 100 -11.83 6.44 13.11
C LYS A 100 -13.25 6.37 12.56
N GLU A 101 -14.17 7.02 13.25
CA GLU A 101 -15.51 7.28 12.73
C GLU A 101 -15.52 8.44 11.73
N LEU A 102 -16.54 8.44 10.85
CA LEU A 102 -16.74 9.54 9.93
C LEU A 102 -17.09 10.83 10.67
N SER A 103 -16.41 11.93 10.36
CA SER A 103 -16.73 13.25 10.93
C SER A 103 -18.20 13.61 10.72
N PRO A 104 -18.93 14.06 11.77
CA PRO A 104 -20.34 14.46 11.64
C PRO A 104 -20.56 15.54 10.58
N VAL A 105 -19.65 16.51 10.49
CA VAL A 105 -19.72 17.60 9.51
C VAL A 105 -19.65 17.08 8.08
N LEU A 106 -18.75 16.15 7.81
CA LEU A 106 -18.66 15.53 6.48
C LEU A 106 -19.86 14.63 6.19
N ALA A 107 -20.36 13.90 7.19
CA ALA A 107 -21.53 13.04 7.07
C ALA A 107 -22.78 13.84 6.67
N ASP A 108 -22.97 15.01 7.24
CA ASP A 108 -24.09 15.90 6.89
C ASP A 108 -23.98 16.43 5.45
N LYS A 109 -22.81 16.84 5.03
CA LYS A 109 -22.56 17.29 3.64
C LYS A 109 -22.86 16.18 2.63
N ILE A 110 -22.39 14.96 2.87
CA ILE A 110 -22.64 13.81 1.99
C ILE A 110 -24.13 13.48 1.89
N LYS A 111 -24.90 13.57 2.98
CA LYS A 111 -26.33 13.30 3.00
C LYS A 111 -27.16 14.33 2.21
N THR A 112 -26.64 15.54 2.04
CA THR A 112 -27.32 16.63 1.30
C THR A 112 -27.06 16.58 -0.21
N LEU A 113 -26.14 15.76 -0.70
CA LEU A 113 -25.81 15.63 -2.10
C LEU A 113 -27.00 15.06 -2.90
N LYS A 114 -27.39 15.77 -3.94
CA LYS A 114 -28.42 15.35 -4.91
C LYS A 114 -27.76 14.56 -6.05
N LYS A 115 -28.58 13.95 -6.91
CA LYS A 115 -28.10 13.36 -8.15
C LYS A 115 -27.36 14.43 -8.97
N ALA A 116 -26.12 14.16 -9.36
CA ALA A 116 -25.25 15.07 -10.09
C ALA A 116 -24.55 14.33 -11.24
N ASP A 117 -24.12 15.09 -12.25
CA ASP A 117 -23.38 14.54 -13.40
C ASP A 117 -21.88 14.34 -13.09
N THR A 118 -21.40 14.90 -12.00
CA THR A 118 -20.02 14.81 -11.56
C THR A 118 -19.93 14.06 -10.23
N LEU A 119 -19.04 13.06 -10.14
CA LEU A 119 -18.72 12.34 -8.93
C LEU A 119 -17.42 12.86 -8.32
N PHE A 120 -17.49 13.37 -7.10
CA PHE A 120 -16.30 13.67 -6.30
C PHE A 120 -15.98 12.51 -5.35
N PHE A 121 -14.87 11.83 -5.61
CA PHE A 121 -14.42 10.73 -4.74
C PHE A 121 -13.48 11.25 -3.64
N ILE A 122 -13.93 11.20 -2.40
CA ILE A 122 -13.16 11.59 -1.23
C ILE A 122 -12.23 10.45 -0.83
N GLY A 123 -10.92 10.66 -0.94
CA GLY A 123 -9.91 9.69 -0.49
C GLY A 123 -9.94 9.46 1.03
N GLY A 124 -9.39 8.33 1.48
CA GLY A 124 -9.42 7.95 2.90
C GLY A 124 -8.78 8.98 3.83
N ASP A 125 -7.64 9.56 3.46
CA ASP A 125 -6.97 10.56 4.29
C ASP A 125 -7.80 11.83 4.48
N ALA A 126 -8.37 12.37 3.42
CA ALA A 126 -9.28 13.50 3.50
C ALA A 126 -10.54 13.17 4.31
N ARG A 127 -11.03 11.92 4.20
CA ARG A 127 -12.23 11.49 4.89
C ARG A 127 -12.05 11.34 6.41
N TYR A 128 -10.90 10.83 6.87
CA TYR A 128 -10.69 10.45 8.27
C TYR A 128 -9.65 11.29 9.01
N ASN A 129 -8.67 11.88 8.32
CA ASN A 129 -7.61 12.68 8.93
C ASN A 129 -7.77 14.18 8.72
N ALA A 130 -8.40 14.60 7.62
CA ALA A 130 -8.59 16.03 7.29
C ALA A 130 -9.99 16.27 6.68
N PRO A 131 -11.07 15.98 7.44
CA PRO A 131 -12.44 16.09 6.92
C PRO A 131 -12.83 17.53 6.53
N GLU A 132 -12.22 18.54 7.12
CA GLU A 132 -12.36 19.95 6.78
C GLU A 132 -11.95 20.21 5.33
N ASN A 133 -10.84 19.66 4.86
CA ASN A 133 -10.38 19.82 3.48
C ASN A 133 -11.38 19.18 2.48
N ALA A 134 -12.01 18.07 2.87
CA ALA A 134 -13.03 17.43 2.06
C ALA A 134 -14.30 18.30 1.97
N VAL A 135 -14.69 18.95 3.07
CA VAL A 135 -15.84 19.86 3.11
C VAL A 135 -15.58 21.09 2.23
N GLU A 136 -14.42 21.72 2.36
CA GLU A 136 -14.02 22.86 1.53
C GLU A 136 -14.01 22.50 0.03
N ALA A 137 -13.49 21.31 -0.31
CA ALA A 137 -13.50 20.85 -1.70
C ALA A 137 -14.93 20.64 -2.24
N ILE A 138 -15.86 20.12 -1.41
CA ILE A 138 -17.28 19.97 -1.78
C ILE A 138 -17.93 21.36 -2.01
N GLU A 139 -17.55 22.37 -1.24
CA GLU A 139 -18.11 23.72 -1.35
C GLU A 139 -17.61 24.49 -2.59
N LEU A 140 -16.45 24.07 -3.13
CA LEU A 140 -15.88 24.64 -4.35
C LEU A 140 -16.45 24.04 -5.65
N LEU A 141 -17.07 22.85 -5.59
CA LEU A 141 -17.63 22.12 -6.73
C LEU A 141 -19.11 22.42 -6.94
#